data_92db2065fe1cb14652b29beb74103f3d
#
_entry.id   92db2065fe1cb14652b29beb74103f3d
#
_cell.length_a   1.000
_cell.length_b   1.000
_cell.length_c   1.000
_cell.angle_alpha   90.00
_cell.angle_beta   90.00
_cell.angle_gamma   90.00
#
_symmetry.space_group_name_H-M   'P 1'
#
loop_
_entity.id
_entity.type
_entity.pdbx_description
1 polymer ?
#
loop_
_entity_poly.entity_id
_entity_poly.type
_entity_poly.pdbx_seq_one_letter_code
_entity_poly.pdbx_strand_id
1 'polypeptide(L)'
;MKAFVAIVLAAVCSAASAVELMLPADGATVPLLSEGQKSFFDSSDAERMSKAGDAVYRADLLALGWYPQPVVFVWTGINSRKERLHFRIWREDDDVCVCDTNFVYLTTGRFEWDNFRVGCRYRWSVDVAGKGSATGSFFTEDRPPRLIRVPGVPNVRDLGGWRTADGRRVKQGLLYRSANLCENASECPGAAPRMRLDDSGVHFMTNALGICTELDLRSPKECAGLVGSPLGPSVRRVEVSSGCYSQMDEPWAKEACRKGLELVCDEKNLPLLFHCSSGQDRTGTLAFLINGLLGVSPEDLVRDWEASAFWKDEHDWFNRNNTYAALLDVMDKYPGDTLNARIEAYVKSTGFSAADIARLRELLLESN
;
A
#
# COMPACT_ATOMS: atom_id res chain seq x y z
N MET A 1 11.61 28.43 0.77
CA MET A 1 10.73 29.61 0.56
C MET A 1 9.34 29.10 0.25
N LYS A 2 8.43 29.11 1.24
CA LYS A 2 7.05 28.63 1.10
C LYS A 2 6.26 29.69 0.31
N ALA A 3 5.84 29.37 -0.89
CA ALA A 3 4.92 30.20 -1.65
C ALA A 3 3.50 29.95 -1.15
N PHE A 4 2.96 30.89 -0.37
CA PHE A 4 1.54 30.96 -0.04
C PHE A 4 0.80 31.49 -1.27
N VAL A 5 -0.05 30.65 -1.90
CA VAL A 5 -1.05 31.13 -2.84
C VAL A 5 -2.20 31.68 -2.01
N ALA A 6 -2.27 32.97 -1.84
CA ALA A 6 -3.40 33.66 -1.26
C ALA A 6 -4.51 33.75 -2.32
N ILE A 7 -5.58 32.96 -2.17
CA ILE A 7 -6.80 33.15 -2.95
C ILE A 7 -7.60 34.29 -2.30
N VAL A 8 -7.73 35.40 -2.98
CA VAL A 8 -8.56 36.54 -2.59
C VAL A 8 -10.02 36.16 -2.83
N LEU A 9 -10.78 35.93 -1.76
CA LEU A 9 -12.22 35.78 -1.79
C LEU A 9 -12.86 37.17 -1.87
N ALA A 10 -13.33 37.55 -3.06
CA ALA A 10 -14.23 38.68 -3.22
C ALA A 10 -15.66 38.23 -2.90
N ALA A 11 -16.26 38.77 -1.84
CA ALA A 11 -17.65 38.54 -1.48
C ALA A 11 -18.57 39.30 -2.46
N VAL A 12 -19.35 38.56 -3.24
CA VAL A 12 -20.52 39.14 -3.94
C VAL A 12 -21.77 38.50 -3.35
N CYS A 13 -22.58 39.29 -2.70
CA CYS A 13 -23.95 38.93 -2.25
C CYS A 13 -24.89 38.81 -3.46
N SER A 14 -25.53 37.67 -3.61
CA SER A 14 -26.97 37.43 -3.91
C SER A 14 -27.18 36.19 -4.81
N ALA A 15 -28.27 35.52 -4.54
CA ALA A 15 -28.77 34.26 -5.08
C ALA A 15 -28.14 33.05 -4.38
N ALA A 16 -28.97 32.06 -4.04
CA ALA A 16 -28.49 30.78 -3.55
C ALA A 16 -27.52 30.23 -4.58
N SER A 17 -26.22 30.39 -4.33
CA SER A 17 -25.19 29.94 -5.26
C SER A 17 -25.27 28.42 -5.38
N ALA A 18 -25.35 27.92 -6.61
CA ALA A 18 -25.25 26.50 -6.89
C ALA A 18 -23.94 25.97 -6.29
N VAL A 19 -23.95 24.71 -5.92
CA VAL A 19 -22.69 24.01 -5.50
C VAL A 19 -21.76 23.97 -6.71
N GLU A 20 -20.52 24.41 -6.51
CA GLU A 20 -19.49 24.39 -7.54
C GLU A 20 -18.24 23.65 -7.02
N LEU A 21 -17.73 22.71 -7.80
CA LEU A 21 -16.55 21.93 -7.46
C LEU A 21 -15.30 22.69 -7.93
N MET A 22 -14.32 22.80 -7.04
CA MET A 22 -13.08 23.55 -7.29
C MET A 22 -11.86 22.64 -7.40
N LEU A 23 -11.72 21.67 -6.50
CA LEU A 23 -10.60 20.72 -6.46
C LEU A 23 -11.10 19.31 -6.09
N PRO A 24 -10.55 18.26 -6.71
CA PRO A 24 -9.72 18.32 -7.90
C PRO A 24 -10.47 18.97 -9.07
N ALA A 25 -9.77 19.66 -9.98
CA ALA A 25 -10.39 20.12 -11.21
C ALA A 25 -10.89 18.90 -11.99
N ASP A 26 -12.01 19.07 -12.70
CA ASP A 26 -12.62 17.96 -13.44
C ASP A 26 -11.64 17.38 -14.48
N GLY A 27 -11.46 16.07 -14.45
CA GLY A 27 -10.49 15.35 -15.29
C GLY A 27 -9.02 15.50 -14.89
N ALA A 28 -8.70 16.17 -13.77
CA ALA A 28 -7.32 16.34 -13.31
C ALA A 28 -6.68 15.01 -12.89
N THR A 29 -5.37 14.89 -13.07
CA THR A 29 -4.57 13.81 -12.47
C THR A 29 -3.99 14.29 -11.14
N VAL A 30 -4.20 13.53 -10.07
CA VAL A 30 -3.76 13.85 -8.72
C VAL A 30 -2.67 12.90 -8.24
N PRO A 31 -1.65 13.40 -7.53
CA PRO A 31 -0.60 12.56 -6.96
C PRO A 31 -1.10 11.82 -5.71
N LEU A 32 -0.60 10.59 -5.51
CA LEU A 32 -0.80 9.80 -4.30
C LEU A 32 0.47 9.71 -3.43
N LEU A 33 1.60 10.14 -3.97
CA LEU A 33 2.87 10.25 -3.25
C LEU A 33 3.20 11.74 -3.05
N SER A 34 3.78 12.08 -1.90
CA SER A 34 4.32 13.42 -1.66
C SER A 34 5.51 13.69 -2.59
N GLU A 35 5.87 14.95 -2.80
CA GLU A 35 7.03 15.30 -3.63
C GLU A 35 8.34 14.68 -3.11
N GLY A 36 8.49 14.56 -1.78
CA GLY A 36 9.64 13.89 -1.20
C GLY A 36 9.67 12.39 -1.46
N GLN A 37 8.51 11.71 -1.36
CA GLN A 37 8.38 10.29 -1.71
C GLN A 37 8.65 10.06 -3.20
N LYS A 38 8.12 10.91 -4.08
CA LYS A 38 8.41 10.87 -5.52
C LYS A 38 9.90 11.01 -5.80
N SER A 39 10.53 12.03 -5.21
CA SER A 39 11.97 12.26 -5.34
C SER A 39 12.81 11.06 -4.91
N PHE A 40 12.40 10.37 -3.84
CA PHE A 40 13.04 9.14 -3.41
C PHE A 40 12.93 8.03 -4.48
N PHE A 41 11.73 7.76 -4.98
CA PHE A 41 11.52 6.72 -5.99
C PHE A 41 12.10 7.07 -7.37
N ASP A 42 12.26 8.34 -7.70
CA ASP A 42 12.88 8.82 -8.95
C ASP A 42 14.40 8.79 -8.91
N SER A 43 14.99 8.82 -7.71
CA SER A 43 16.44 8.73 -7.56
C SER A 43 16.95 7.40 -8.12
N SER A 44 18.11 7.44 -8.74
CA SER A 44 18.79 6.23 -9.16
C SER A 44 19.23 5.40 -7.96
N ASP A 45 19.42 4.11 -8.17
CA ASP A 45 19.97 3.21 -7.16
C ASP A 45 21.29 3.72 -6.58
N ALA A 46 22.18 4.20 -7.45
CA ALA A 46 23.49 4.72 -7.05
C ALA A 46 23.35 5.93 -6.13
N GLU A 47 22.39 6.83 -6.40
CA GLU A 47 22.12 8.01 -5.55
C GLU A 47 21.57 7.60 -4.18
N ARG A 48 20.59 6.69 -4.14
CA ARG A 48 20.03 6.19 -2.87
C ARG A 48 21.11 5.51 -2.04
N MET A 49 21.92 4.65 -2.67
CA MET A 49 23.03 3.97 -2.00
C MET A 49 24.10 4.92 -1.49
N SER A 50 24.43 5.98 -2.23
CA SER A 50 25.42 6.97 -1.78
C SER A 50 24.98 7.73 -0.53
N LYS A 51 23.67 7.89 -0.34
CA LYS A 51 23.06 8.59 0.81
C LYS A 51 22.69 7.66 1.97
N ALA A 52 22.80 6.36 1.79
CA ALA A 52 22.35 5.36 2.76
C ALA A 52 22.99 5.51 4.16
N GLY A 53 24.25 5.95 4.23
CA GLY A 53 24.96 6.23 5.47
C GLY A 53 24.63 7.58 6.11
N ASP A 54 23.91 8.47 5.42
CA ASP A 54 23.62 9.81 5.90
C ASP A 54 22.42 9.80 6.88
N ALA A 55 22.70 10.16 8.14
CA ALA A 55 21.68 10.20 9.19
C ALA A 55 20.61 11.28 8.93
N VAL A 56 20.97 12.41 8.32
CA VAL A 56 20.02 13.48 7.98
C VAL A 56 19.08 12.99 6.89
N TYR A 57 19.61 12.38 5.85
CA TYR A 57 18.79 11.80 4.77
C TYR A 57 17.80 10.76 5.29
N ARG A 58 18.23 9.87 6.22
CA ARG A 58 17.33 8.89 6.84
C ARG A 58 16.24 9.56 7.68
N ALA A 59 16.60 10.58 8.47
CA ALA A 59 15.61 11.33 9.25
C ALA A 59 14.58 12.04 8.35
N ASP A 60 15.02 12.59 7.21
CA ASP A 60 14.14 13.20 6.22
C ASP A 60 13.16 12.19 5.63
N LEU A 61 13.60 10.97 5.31
CA LEU A 61 12.73 9.91 4.81
C LEU A 61 11.66 9.52 5.84
N LEU A 62 12.04 9.37 7.10
CA LEU A 62 11.08 9.10 8.18
C LEU A 62 10.07 10.23 8.36
N ALA A 63 10.52 11.48 8.18
CA ALA A 63 9.65 12.64 8.26
C ALA A 63 8.60 12.70 7.14
N LEU A 64 8.88 12.10 5.96
CA LEU A 64 7.90 11.96 4.88
C LEU A 64 6.75 11.02 5.30
N GLY A 65 7.05 10.02 6.12
CA GLY A 65 6.11 8.99 6.57
C GLY A 65 5.69 8.01 5.47
N TRP A 66 5.11 6.91 5.89
CA TRP A 66 4.64 5.81 5.01
C TRP A 66 3.20 5.97 4.55
N TYR A 67 2.64 7.16 4.69
CA TYR A 67 1.26 7.44 4.33
C TYR A 67 1.14 7.96 2.90
N PRO A 68 0.02 7.66 2.21
CA PRO A 68 -0.27 8.29 0.94
C PRO A 68 -0.51 9.79 1.11
N GLN A 69 -0.27 10.55 0.04
CA GLN A 69 -0.70 11.94 -0.06
C GLN A 69 -2.23 11.97 -0.15
N PRO A 70 -2.94 12.69 0.75
CA PRO A 70 -4.37 12.81 0.63
C PRO A 70 -4.77 13.69 -0.57
N VAL A 71 -5.85 13.31 -1.22
CA VAL A 71 -6.50 14.15 -2.23
C VAL A 71 -7.38 15.17 -1.53
N VAL A 72 -7.22 16.41 -1.90
CA VAL A 72 -7.98 17.54 -1.34
C VAL A 72 -9.17 17.85 -2.21
N PHE A 73 -10.37 17.74 -1.66
CA PHE A 73 -11.63 18.13 -2.29
C PHE A 73 -12.04 19.51 -1.80
N VAL A 74 -12.36 20.40 -2.72
CA VAL A 74 -12.81 21.77 -2.41
C VAL A 74 -14.03 22.10 -3.24
N TRP A 75 -15.03 22.69 -2.62
CA TRP A 75 -16.26 23.17 -3.28
C TRP A 75 -16.74 24.49 -2.66
N THR A 76 -17.61 25.18 -3.37
CA THR A 76 -18.26 26.43 -2.95
C THR A 76 -19.78 26.28 -2.93
N GLY A 77 -20.50 27.32 -2.61
CA GLY A 77 -21.97 27.32 -2.60
C GLY A 77 -22.62 26.98 -1.25
N ILE A 78 -21.83 26.72 -0.21
CA ILE A 78 -22.32 26.48 1.15
C ILE A 78 -22.31 27.81 1.92
N ASN A 79 -23.49 28.29 2.31
CA ASN A 79 -23.63 29.60 2.92
C ASN A 79 -24.04 29.55 4.41
N SER A 80 -24.29 28.37 4.96
CA SER A 80 -24.86 28.25 6.31
C SER A 80 -24.34 27.01 7.03
N ARG A 81 -24.04 27.16 8.33
CA ARG A 81 -23.69 26.05 9.23
C ARG A 81 -24.82 25.02 9.44
N LYS A 82 -26.00 25.28 8.92
CA LYS A 82 -27.18 24.41 9.05
C LYS A 82 -27.40 23.51 7.84
N GLU A 83 -26.62 23.69 6.79
CA GLU A 83 -26.76 22.91 5.57
C GLU A 83 -26.22 21.50 5.81
N ARG A 84 -27.01 20.53 5.34
CA ARG A 84 -26.57 19.11 5.32
C ARG A 84 -25.98 18.84 3.95
N LEU A 85 -24.82 18.21 3.98
CA LEU A 85 -24.06 17.87 2.78
C LEU A 85 -23.80 16.39 2.77
N HIS A 86 -24.06 15.74 1.64
CA HIS A 86 -23.68 14.36 1.37
C HIS A 86 -22.52 14.36 0.37
N PHE A 87 -21.40 13.79 0.77
CA PHE A 87 -20.18 13.69 -0.03
C PHE A 87 -19.91 12.23 -0.36
N ARG A 88 -19.64 11.95 -1.65
CA ARG A 88 -19.38 10.59 -2.10
C ARG A 88 -18.26 10.55 -3.12
N ILE A 89 -17.49 9.45 -3.13
CA ILE A 89 -16.48 9.14 -4.13
C ILE A 89 -16.68 7.70 -4.60
N TRP A 90 -16.67 7.50 -5.91
CA TRP A 90 -16.72 6.17 -6.53
C TRP A 90 -15.47 5.93 -7.37
N ARG A 91 -14.96 4.70 -7.34
CA ARG A 91 -14.02 4.22 -8.33
C ARG A 91 -14.82 3.79 -9.56
N GLU A 92 -14.46 4.32 -10.74
CA GLU A 92 -15.27 4.09 -11.95
C GLU A 92 -15.06 2.69 -12.54
N ASP A 93 -13.90 2.07 -12.35
CA ASP A 93 -13.58 0.76 -12.95
C ASP A 93 -14.55 -0.36 -12.52
N ASP A 94 -15.05 -0.30 -11.30
CA ASP A 94 -15.94 -1.32 -10.71
C ASP A 94 -17.16 -0.73 -9.99
N ASP A 95 -17.40 0.57 -10.14
CA ASP A 95 -18.49 1.35 -9.52
C ASP A 95 -18.55 1.23 -7.98
N VAL A 96 -17.40 0.96 -7.35
CA VAL A 96 -17.32 0.85 -5.88
C VAL A 96 -17.31 2.23 -5.23
N CYS A 97 -18.25 2.47 -4.33
CA CYS A 97 -18.25 3.67 -3.48
C CYS A 97 -17.14 3.54 -2.42
N VAL A 98 -16.08 4.33 -2.56
CA VAL A 98 -14.90 4.29 -1.67
C VAL A 98 -14.99 5.29 -0.52
N CYS A 99 -15.90 6.26 -0.62
CA CYS A 99 -16.22 7.20 0.44
C CYS A 99 -17.69 7.59 0.34
N ASP A 100 -18.42 7.46 1.44
CA ASP A 100 -19.79 7.90 1.59
C ASP A 100 -19.94 8.53 2.98
N THR A 101 -20.11 9.85 3.02
CA THR A 101 -20.15 10.55 4.30
C THR A 101 -21.09 11.75 4.28
N ASN A 102 -21.73 12.01 5.41
CA ASN A 102 -22.60 13.13 5.63
C ASN A 102 -21.93 14.13 6.55
N PHE A 103 -21.89 15.38 6.14
CA PHE A 103 -21.39 16.48 6.94
C PHE A 103 -22.53 17.36 7.44
N VAL A 104 -22.42 17.71 8.72
CA VAL A 104 -23.26 18.69 9.38
C VAL A 104 -22.33 19.74 9.97
N TYR A 105 -22.59 21.03 9.73
CA TYR A 105 -21.78 22.15 10.22
C TYR A 105 -20.39 22.34 9.56
N LEU A 106 -20.17 21.89 8.34
CA LEU A 106 -18.96 22.29 7.62
C LEU A 106 -18.96 23.80 7.40
N THR A 107 -17.93 24.46 7.92
CA THR A 107 -17.73 25.92 7.74
C THR A 107 -16.86 26.21 6.53
N THR A 108 -16.17 25.20 6.00
CA THR A 108 -15.31 25.28 4.81
C THR A 108 -15.71 24.17 3.86
N GLY A 109 -15.88 24.48 2.59
CA GLY A 109 -16.09 23.49 1.55
C GLY A 109 -14.81 22.71 1.23
N ARG A 110 -14.25 22.01 2.23
CA ARG A 110 -12.99 21.28 2.08
C ARG A 110 -13.05 19.96 2.82
N PHE A 111 -12.59 18.90 2.15
CA PHE A 111 -12.45 17.56 2.69
C PHE A 111 -11.18 16.92 2.13
N GLU A 112 -10.58 16.02 2.89
CA GLU A 112 -9.40 15.24 2.46
C GLU A 112 -9.71 13.76 2.58
N TRP A 113 -9.29 13.01 1.56
CA TRP A 113 -9.43 11.56 1.54
C TRP A 113 -8.19 10.92 0.94
N ASP A 114 -7.80 9.76 1.44
CA ASP A 114 -6.63 9.02 0.96
C ASP A 114 -6.98 7.56 0.61
N ASN A 115 -5.94 6.74 0.42
CA ASN A 115 -6.05 5.30 0.14
C ASN A 115 -6.62 4.94 -1.25
N PHE A 116 -6.55 5.86 -2.21
CA PHE A 116 -6.92 5.58 -3.59
C PHE A 116 -6.00 4.53 -4.24
N ARG A 117 -6.51 3.83 -5.26
CA ARG A 117 -5.68 3.00 -6.14
C ARG A 117 -4.89 3.88 -7.11
N VAL A 118 -3.70 3.44 -7.52
CA VAL A 118 -2.89 4.12 -8.53
C VAL A 118 -3.45 3.89 -9.93
N GLY A 119 -3.37 4.90 -10.80
CA GLY A 119 -3.76 4.80 -12.20
C GLY A 119 -5.24 4.52 -12.44
N CYS A 120 -6.12 4.94 -11.52
CA CYS A 120 -7.56 4.72 -11.61
C CYS A 120 -8.32 6.02 -11.80
N ARG A 121 -9.50 5.92 -12.42
CA ARG A 121 -10.45 7.02 -12.54
C ARG A 121 -11.46 6.97 -11.40
N TYR A 122 -11.77 8.16 -10.87
CA TYR A 122 -12.77 8.35 -9.83
C TYR A 122 -13.75 9.44 -10.23
N ARG A 123 -15.01 9.27 -9.82
CA ARG A 123 -16.00 10.35 -9.81
C ARG A 123 -16.32 10.71 -8.36
N TRP A 124 -16.72 11.94 -8.12
CA TRP A 124 -17.14 12.39 -6.81
C TRP A 124 -18.31 13.35 -6.90
N SER A 125 -19.12 13.40 -5.86
CA SER A 125 -20.26 14.32 -5.79
C SER A 125 -20.35 15.01 -4.45
N VAL A 126 -20.95 16.20 -4.51
CA VAL A 126 -21.39 16.98 -3.36
C VAL A 126 -22.86 17.29 -3.55
N ASP A 127 -23.70 16.74 -2.68
CA ASP A 127 -25.14 16.98 -2.68
C ASP A 127 -25.50 17.86 -1.47
N VAL A 128 -26.07 19.03 -1.72
CA VAL A 128 -26.46 19.95 -0.65
C VAL A 128 -28.00 20.08 -0.62
N ALA A 129 -28.57 19.74 0.53
CA ALA A 129 -30.02 19.77 0.70
C ALA A 129 -30.60 21.16 0.37
N GLY A 130 -31.52 21.19 -0.59
CA GLY A 130 -32.19 22.43 -1.06
C GLY A 130 -31.39 23.27 -2.05
N LYS A 131 -30.16 22.86 -2.44
CA LYS A 131 -29.32 23.60 -3.39
C LYS A 131 -28.90 22.82 -4.62
N GLY A 132 -29.11 21.49 -4.60
CA GLY A 132 -28.75 20.63 -5.71
C GLY A 132 -27.42 19.89 -5.50
N SER A 133 -26.94 19.31 -6.58
CA SER A 133 -25.79 18.40 -6.61
C SER A 133 -24.78 18.86 -7.67
N ALA A 134 -23.50 18.68 -7.36
CA ALA A 134 -22.42 18.83 -8.33
C ALA A 134 -21.57 17.55 -8.37
N THR A 135 -21.13 17.17 -9.56
CA THR A 135 -20.33 15.95 -9.80
C THR A 135 -19.11 16.29 -10.65
N GLY A 136 -17.98 15.72 -10.31
CA GLY A 136 -16.73 15.83 -11.05
C GLY A 136 -15.98 14.51 -11.09
N SER A 137 -14.92 14.46 -11.87
CA SER A 137 -14.04 13.29 -12.00
C SER A 137 -12.57 13.67 -11.84
N PHE A 138 -11.74 12.70 -11.53
CA PHE A 138 -10.28 12.85 -11.50
C PHE A 138 -9.62 11.50 -11.75
N PHE A 139 -8.34 11.56 -12.10
CA PHE A 139 -7.47 10.39 -12.21
C PHE A 139 -6.43 10.42 -11.10
N THR A 140 -6.02 9.28 -10.62
CA THR A 140 -4.81 9.16 -9.79
C THR A 140 -3.60 8.90 -10.67
N GLU A 141 -2.44 9.42 -10.28
CA GLU A 141 -1.18 9.10 -10.98
C GLU A 141 -0.99 7.58 -11.07
N ASP A 142 -0.54 7.11 -12.24
CA ASP A 142 -0.13 5.71 -12.45
C ASP A 142 1.29 5.48 -11.93
N ARG A 143 1.45 5.59 -10.61
CA ARG A 143 2.75 5.59 -9.96
C ARG A 143 2.72 4.80 -8.65
N PRO A 144 3.12 3.51 -8.67
CA PRO A 144 3.31 2.72 -7.47
C PRO A 144 4.55 3.21 -6.66
N PRO A 145 4.69 2.79 -5.38
CA PRO A 145 3.80 1.89 -4.67
C PRO A 145 2.50 2.57 -4.20
N ARG A 146 1.43 1.79 -4.09
CA ARG A 146 0.20 2.22 -3.43
C ARG A 146 0.38 2.10 -1.92
N LEU A 147 0.77 3.20 -1.27
CA LEU A 147 0.81 3.31 0.18
C LEU A 147 -0.62 3.38 0.73
N ILE A 148 -0.85 2.83 1.92
CA ILE A 148 -2.16 2.78 2.55
C ILE A 148 -2.06 3.26 4.00
N ARG A 149 -2.91 4.22 4.36
CA ARG A 149 -3.05 4.68 5.73
C ARG A 149 -4.03 3.77 6.48
N VAL A 150 -3.50 3.01 7.43
CA VAL A 150 -4.30 2.22 8.36
C VAL A 150 -4.02 2.71 9.78
N PRO A 151 -5.05 3.10 10.55
CA PRO A 151 -4.86 3.46 11.95
C PRO A 151 -4.17 2.34 12.74
N GLY A 152 -3.06 2.67 13.38
CA GLY A 152 -2.31 1.75 14.22
C GLY A 152 -1.43 0.72 13.52
N VAL A 153 -1.45 0.60 12.19
CA VAL A 153 -0.63 -0.38 11.45
C VAL A 153 0.35 0.33 10.54
N PRO A 154 1.66 0.21 10.79
CA PRO A 154 2.66 0.82 9.92
C PRO A 154 3.01 -0.04 8.71
N ASN A 155 3.67 0.60 7.74
CA ASN A 155 4.23 -0.04 6.55
C ASN A 155 3.20 -0.76 5.67
N VAL A 156 1.93 -0.31 5.71
CA VAL A 156 0.86 -0.93 4.92
C VAL A 156 0.92 -0.44 3.48
N ARG A 157 0.93 -1.38 2.55
CA ARG A 157 0.80 -1.09 1.12
C ARG A 157 0.21 -2.25 0.33
N ASP A 158 -0.37 -1.93 -0.80
CA ASP A 158 -0.79 -2.91 -1.79
C ASP A 158 0.43 -3.45 -2.54
N LEU A 159 0.46 -4.74 -2.78
CA LEU A 159 1.49 -5.36 -3.62
C LEU A 159 1.24 -5.12 -5.11
N GLY A 160 0.01 -4.75 -5.47
CA GLY A 160 -0.40 -4.43 -6.83
C GLY A 160 -0.05 -3.00 -7.26
N GLY A 161 -0.41 -2.69 -8.49
CA GLY A 161 -0.17 -1.40 -9.13
C GLY A 161 1.10 -1.35 -9.97
N TRP A 162 2.09 -2.22 -9.73
CA TRP A 162 3.32 -2.30 -10.51
C TRP A 162 3.06 -2.76 -11.95
N ARG A 163 3.84 -2.26 -12.88
CA ARG A 163 3.82 -2.75 -14.26
C ARG A 163 4.85 -3.84 -14.47
N THR A 164 4.48 -4.79 -15.28
CA THR A 164 5.35 -5.88 -15.71
C THR A 164 6.08 -5.52 -17.01
N ALA A 165 7.13 -6.24 -17.33
CA ALA A 165 7.92 -6.00 -18.53
C ALA A 165 7.11 -6.14 -19.84
N ASP A 166 6.02 -6.91 -19.84
CA ASP A 166 5.07 -7.05 -20.97
C ASP A 166 3.95 -5.99 -20.97
N GLY A 167 3.99 -5.01 -20.05
CA GLY A 167 3.08 -3.87 -19.98
C GLY A 167 1.80 -4.10 -19.19
N ARG A 168 1.52 -5.32 -18.73
CA ARG A 168 0.40 -5.59 -17.83
C ARG A 168 0.62 -4.94 -16.47
N ARG A 169 -0.43 -4.86 -15.69
CA ARG A 169 -0.38 -4.38 -14.31
C ARG A 169 -0.66 -5.51 -13.34
N VAL A 170 0.03 -5.51 -12.21
CA VAL A 170 -0.33 -6.34 -11.06
C VAL A 170 -1.63 -5.80 -10.47
N LYS A 171 -2.66 -6.64 -10.35
CA LYS A 171 -3.98 -6.26 -9.82
C LYS A 171 -3.86 -5.69 -8.42
N GLN A 172 -4.53 -4.58 -8.20
CA GLN A 172 -4.60 -3.91 -6.90
C GLN A 172 -5.77 -4.43 -6.08
N GLY A 173 -5.60 -4.46 -4.76
CA GLY A 173 -6.67 -4.82 -3.84
C GLY A 173 -6.78 -6.31 -3.54
N LEU A 174 -5.82 -7.12 -3.97
CA LEU A 174 -5.79 -8.56 -3.72
C LEU A 174 -4.75 -8.97 -2.68
N LEU A 175 -3.57 -8.36 -2.71
CA LEU A 175 -2.47 -8.67 -1.81
C LEU A 175 -1.99 -7.40 -1.12
N TYR A 176 -1.94 -7.45 0.20
CA TYR A 176 -1.46 -6.38 1.04
C TYR A 176 -0.27 -6.85 1.87
N ARG A 177 0.64 -5.95 2.16
CA ARG A 177 1.74 -6.20 3.09
C ARG A 177 1.80 -5.13 4.16
N SER A 178 2.28 -5.49 5.38
CA SER A 178 2.42 -4.55 6.50
C SER A 178 3.51 -4.98 7.48
N ALA A 179 3.77 -4.15 8.48
CA ALA A 179 4.36 -4.59 9.75
C ALA A 179 3.34 -5.43 10.54
N ASN A 180 3.73 -5.93 11.71
CA ASN A 180 2.83 -6.67 12.58
C ASN A 180 1.63 -5.80 13.01
N LEU A 181 0.55 -6.43 13.43
CA LEU A 181 -0.69 -5.75 13.77
C LEU A 181 -0.70 -5.17 15.20
N CYS A 182 0.33 -5.44 16.00
CA CYS A 182 0.58 -4.86 17.33
C CYS A 182 -0.66 -4.79 18.23
N GLU A 183 -1.38 -5.90 18.37
CA GLU A 183 -2.58 -5.97 19.20
C GLU A 183 -2.27 -5.67 20.69
N ASN A 184 -1.11 -6.13 21.19
CA ASN A 184 -0.69 -5.97 22.58
C ASN A 184 0.63 -5.19 22.69
N ALA A 185 0.78 -4.41 23.77
CA ALA A 185 2.03 -3.73 24.08
C ALA A 185 3.22 -4.68 24.27
N SER A 186 2.96 -5.94 24.66
CA SER A 186 3.98 -6.99 24.79
C SER A 186 4.48 -7.51 23.45
N GLU A 187 3.69 -7.40 22.38
CA GLU A 187 4.05 -7.85 21.02
C GLU A 187 4.87 -6.81 20.27
N CYS A 188 4.74 -5.54 20.66
CA CYS A 188 5.50 -4.42 20.11
C CYS A 188 6.18 -3.63 21.24
N PRO A 189 7.20 -4.19 21.90
CA PRO A 189 7.94 -3.47 22.93
C PRO A 189 8.51 -2.16 22.34
N GLY A 190 8.14 -1.03 22.96
CA GLY A 190 8.58 0.29 22.51
C GLY A 190 7.74 0.92 21.38
N ALA A 191 6.71 0.24 20.88
CA ALA A 191 5.77 0.85 19.93
C ALA A 191 5.01 2.00 20.63
N ALA A 192 4.99 3.17 19.97
CA ALA A 192 4.16 4.27 20.43
C ALA A 192 2.67 3.85 20.41
N PRO A 193 1.82 4.37 21.32
CA PRO A 193 0.39 4.04 21.34
C PRO A 193 -0.31 4.16 19.98
N ARG A 194 0.14 5.10 19.14
CA ARG A 194 -0.35 5.32 17.77
C ARG A 194 -0.01 4.19 16.77
N MET A 195 0.85 3.26 17.15
CA MET A 195 1.27 2.11 16.33
C MET A 195 0.59 0.81 16.80
N ARG A 196 -0.52 0.92 17.48
CA ARG A 196 -1.33 -0.23 17.93
C ARG A 196 -2.59 -0.26 17.10
N LEU A 197 -2.87 -1.41 16.53
CA LEU A 197 -4.14 -1.65 15.84
C LEU A 197 -5.29 -1.31 16.79
N ASP A 198 -6.20 -0.46 16.32
CA ASP A 198 -7.42 -0.07 17.02
C ASP A 198 -8.66 -0.51 16.23
N ASP A 199 -9.84 -0.31 16.81
CA ASP A 199 -11.11 -0.70 16.18
C ASP A 199 -11.31 -0.04 14.79
N SER A 200 -10.79 1.17 14.61
CA SER A 200 -10.88 1.87 13.31
C SER A 200 -9.96 1.25 12.26
N GLY A 201 -8.77 0.81 12.67
CA GLY A 201 -7.85 0.06 11.83
C GLY A 201 -8.41 -1.31 11.45
N VAL A 202 -8.97 -2.05 12.42
CA VAL A 202 -9.67 -3.33 12.17
C VAL A 202 -10.80 -3.12 11.16
N HIS A 203 -11.68 -2.15 11.42
CA HIS A 203 -12.80 -1.84 10.53
C HIS A 203 -12.33 -1.51 9.11
N PHE A 204 -11.29 -0.69 9.00
CA PHE A 204 -10.75 -0.32 7.68
C PHE A 204 -10.18 -1.53 6.93
N MET A 205 -9.36 -2.35 7.61
CA MET A 205 -8.73 -3.52 6.98
C MET A 205 -9.75 -4.58 6.56
N THR A 206 -10.78 -4.81 7.37
CA THR A 206 -11.79 -5.85 7.09
C THR A 206 -12.87 -5.38 6.12
N ASN A 207 -13.30 -4.13 6.18
CA ASN A 207 -14.43 -3.65 5.37
C ASN A 207 -13.99 -2.85 4.13
N ALA A 208 -13.02 -1.93 4.27
CA ALA A 208 -12.58 -1.11 3.13
C ALA A 208 -11.56 -1.86 2.25
N LEU A 209 -10.62 -2.60 2.85
CA LEU A 209 -9.67 -3.43 2.11
C LEU A 209 -10.20 -4.85 1.86
N GLY A 210 -11.22 -5.28 2.59
CA GLY A 210 -11.86 -6.58 2.43
C GLY A 210 -11.00 -7.77 2.86
N ILE A 211 -9.95 -7.54 3.67
CA ILE A 211 -9.00 -8.60 4.06
C ILE A 211 -9.75 -9.74 4.75
N CYS A 212 -9.64 -10.94 4.19
CA CYS A 212 -10.25 -12.17 4.71
C CYS A 212 -9.23 -13.20 5.19
N THR A 213 -7.94 -13.02 4.84
CA THR A 213 -6.85 -13.90 5.27
C THR A 213 -5.65 -13.09 5.74
N GLU A 214 -5.10 -13.46 6.88
CA GLU A 214 -3.83 -12.99 7.43
C GLU A 214 -2.79 -14.11 7.32
N LEU A 215 -1.72 -13.87 6.60
CA LEU A 215 -0.54 -14.73 6.54
C LEU A 215 0.56 -14.15 7.42
N ASP A 216 0.73 -14.76 8.59
CA ASP A 216 1.75 -14.37 9.56
C ASP A 216 3.04 -15.13 9.30
N LEU A 217 4.09 -14.40 8.90
CA LEU A 217 5.40 -14.96 8.56
C LEU A 217 6.35 -15.05 9.77
N ARG A 218 5.88 -14.70 10.96
CA ARG A 218 6.67 -14.74 12.18
C ARG A 218 6.87 -16.16 12.67
N SER A 219 7.87 -16.34 13.51
CA SER A 219 8.11 -17.63 14.18
C SER A 219 7.04 -17.89 15.26
N PRO A 220 6.80 -19.15 15.64
CA PRO A 220 5.87 -19.48 16.72
C PRO A 220 6.22 -18.78 18.06
N LYS A 221 7.50 -18.48 18.30
CA LYS A 221 7.95 -17.76 19.49
C LYS A 221 7.47 -16.28 19.46
N GLU A 222 7.49 -15.65 18.31
CA GLU A 222 7.04 -14.26 18.12
C GLU A 222 5.51 -14.14 18.20
N CYS A 223 4.81 -15.23 17.89
CA CYS A 223 3.34 -15.32 17.90
C CYS A 223 2.77 -15.93 19.18
N ALA A 224 3.63 -16.23 20.18
CA ALA A 224 3.20 -16.92 21.39
C ALA A 224 2.08 -16.15 22.11
N GLY A 225 0.94 -16.81 22.31
CA GLY A 225 -0.23 -16.23 22.97
C GLY A 225 -1.30 -15.67 22.04
N LEU A 226 -1.05 -15.59 20.73
CA LEU A 226 -2.07 -15.20 19.75
C LEU A 226 -3.02 -16.39 19.45
N VAL A 227 -4.31 -16.15 19.62
CA VAL A 227 -5.38 -17.15 19.37
C VAL A 227 -6.27 -16.66 18.22
N GLY A 228 -5.75 -16.57 17.04
CA GLY A 228 -6.49 -16.09 15.86
C GLY A 228 -5.94 -14.78 15.31
N SER A 229 -6.66 -14.18 14.38
CA SER A 229 -6.27 -12.90 13.78
C SER A 229 -6.62 -11.73 14.69
N PRO A 230 -5.71 -10.76 14.87
CA PRO A 230 -6.03 -9.48 15.51
C PRO A 230 -7.13 -8.69 14.77
N LEU A 231 -7.37 -9.01 13.50
CA LEU A 231 -8.44 -8.42 12.69
C LEU A 231 -9.83 -9.01 13.02
N GLY A 232 -9.90 -9.99 13.90
CA GLY A 232 -11.15 -10.58 14.36
C GLY A 232 -11.48 -11.94 13.74
N PRO A 233 -12.57 -12.57 14.19
CA PRO A 233 -12.89 -13.98 13.88
C PRO A 233 -13.31 -14.22 12.43
N SER A 234 -13.65 -13.18 11.68
CA SER A 234 -13.96 -13.27 10.24
C SER A 234 -12.73 -13.38 9.36
N VAL A 235 -11.53 -13.10 9.91
CA VAL A 235 -10.27 -13.17 9.17
C VAL A 235 -9.55 -14.46 9.55
N ARG A 236 -9.28 -15.30 8.55
CA ARG A 236 -8.52 -16.53 8.73
C ARG A 236 -7.05 -16.21 8.93
N ARG A 237 -6.48 -16.56 10.09
CA ARG A 237 -5.03 -16.47 10.30
C ARG A 237 -4.33 -17.77 9.94
N VAL A 238 -3.25 -17.66 9.18
CA VAL A 238 -2.37 -18.77 8.79
C VAL A 238 -0.94 -18.41 9.17
N GLU A 239 -0.31 -19.26 9.96
CA GLU A 239 1.09 -19.09 10.37
C GLU A 239 2.01 -19.88 9.46
N VAL A 240 2.97 -19.18 8.84
CA VAL A 240 4.03 -19.79 8.04
C VAL A 240 5.35 -19.15 8.43
N SER A 241 6.06 -19.76 9.38
CA SER A 241 7.38 -19.26 9.79
C SER A 241 8.33 -19.23 8.60
N SER A 242 8.60 -18.03 8.08
CA SER A 242 9.35 -17.83 6.84
C SER A 242 10.81 -17.48 7.11
N GLY A 243 11.70 -17.95 6.25
CA GLY A 243 13.08 -17.49 6.16
C GLY A 243 13.22 -16.28 5.26
N CYS A 244 14.37 -15.62 5.37
CA CYS A 244 14.77 -14.53 4.49
C CYS A 244 16.27 -14.61 4.20
N TYR A 245 16.72 -13.89 3.17
CA TYR A 245 18.13 -13.79 2.79
C TYR A 245 18.80 -15.17 2.56
N SER A 246 19.96 -15.37 3.14
CA SER A 246 20.72 -16.62 3.03
C SER A 246 19.97 -17.87 3.51
N GLN A 247 18.98 -17.71 4.38
CA GLN A 247 18.15 -18.81 4.87
C GLN A 247 17.23 -19.40 3.79
N MET A 248 16.99 -18.68 2.69
CA MET A 248 16.07 -19.11 1.63
C MET A 248 16.47 -20.46 1.00
N ASP A 249 17.74 -20.84 1.02
CA ASP A 249 18.20 -22.13 0.52
C ASP A 249 17.94 -23.30 1.49
N GLU A 250 17.61 -23.01 2.74
CA GLU A 250 17.30 -24.04 3.72
C GLU A 250 16.00 -24.78 3.37
N PRO A 251 15.93 -26.10 3.55
CA PRO A 251 14.75 -26.89 3.20
C PRO A 251 13.46 -26.39 3.85
N TRP A 252 13.53 -25.97 5.12
CA TRP A 252 12.38 -25.43 5.83
C TRP A 252 11.91 -24.08 5.26
N ALA A 253 12.83 -23.23 4.81
CA ALA A 253 12.49 -21.94 4.23
C ALA A 253 11.90 -22.11 2.82
N LYS A 254 12.39 -23.06 2.03
CA LYS A 254 11.78 -23.45 0.75
C LYS A 254 10.36 -23.97 0.93
N GLU A 255 10.13 -24.81 1.93
CA GLU A 255 8.79 -25.31 2.26
C GLU A 255 7.86 -24.17 2.71
N ALA A 256 8.35 -23.23 3.53
CA ALA A 256 7.61 -22.05 3.94
C ALA A 256 7.25 -21.14 2.74
N CYS A 257 8.22 -20.93 1.83
CA CYS A 257 8.00 -20.18 0.59
C CYS A 257 6.88 -20.82 -0.25
N ARG A 258 6.98 -22.13 -0.48
CA ARG A 258 5.96 -22.89 -1.22
C ARG A 258 4.57 -22.74 -0.60
N LYS A 259 4.43 -22.91 0.71
CA LYS A 259 3.16 -22.75 1.43
C LYS A 259 2.60 -21.35 1.31
N GLY A 260 3.44 -20.32 1.44
CA GLY A 260 3.03 -18.93 1.28
C GLY A 260 2.50 -18.65 -0.13
N LEU A 261 3.19 -19.14 -1.16
CA LEU A 261 2.76 -18.99 -2.56
C LEU A 261 1.47 -19.78 -2.86
N GLU A 262 1.29 -20.99 -2.32
CA GLU A 262 0.05 -21.78 -2.45
C GLU A 262 -1.17 -21.04 -1.85
N LEU A 263 -0.98 -20.38 -0.71
CA LEU A 263 -2.04 -19.56 -0.10
C LEU A 263 -2.43 -18.37 -1.00
N VAL A 264 -1.46 -17.72 -1.62
CA VAL A 264 -1.68 -16.59 -2.53
C VAL A 264 -2.37 -17.04 -3.82
N CYS A 265 -2.15 -18.28 -4.27
CA CYS A 265 -2.77 -18.84 -5.47
C CYS A 265 -4.22 -19.34 -5.29
N ASP A 266 -4.75 -19.32 -4.08
CA ASP A 266 -6.15 -19.71 -3.82
C ASP A 266 -7.01 -18.45 -3.65
N GLU A 267 -7.90 -18.21 -4.62
CA GLU A 267 -8.83 -17.07 -4.63
C GLU A 267 -9.65 -16.93 -3.35
N LYS A 268 -9.92 -18.04 -2.65
CA LYS A 268 -10.67 -18.03 -1.40
C LYS A 268 -9.95 -17.32 -0.26
N ASN A 269 -8.63 -17.14 -0.40
CA ASN A 269 -7.81 -16.43 0.57
C ASN A 269 -7.70 -14.93 0.27
N LEU A 270 -8.22 -14.45 -0.83
CA LEU A 270 -8.08 -13.06 -1.27
C LEU A 270 -9.32 -12.23 -0.91
N PRO A 271 -9.14 -10.96 -0.52
CA PRO A 271 -7.87 -10.25 -0.31
C PRO A 271 -7.08 -10.75 0.90
N LEU A 272 -5.75 -10.89 0.73
CA LEU A 272 -4.84 -11.43 1.72
C LEU A 272 -3.85 -10.36 2.20
N LEU A 273 -3.67 -10.27 3.52
CA LEU A 273 -2.59 -9.51 4.16
C LEU A 273 -1.47 -10.47 4.56
N PHE A 274 -0.23 -10.19 4.21
CA PHE A 274 0.93 -10.89 4.75
C PHE A 274 1.90 -9.94 5.46
N HIS A 275 2.43 -10.38 6.59
CA HIS A 275 3.30 -9.57 7.43
C HIS A 275 4.32 -10.39 8.21
N CYS A 276 5.32 -9.72 8.75
CA CYS A 276 6.21 -10.22 9.79
C CYS A 276 6.24 -9.22 10.96
N SER A 277 7.36 -9.04 11.64
CA SER A 277 7.45 -8.03 12.70
C SER A 277 7.51 -6.61 12.16
N SER A 278 8.47 -6.30 11.29
CA SER A 278 8.63 -4.95 10.70
C SER A 278 7.99 -4.80 9.31
N GLY A 279 7.51 -5.90 8.70
CA GLY A 279 7.01 -5.89 7.34
C GLY A 279 8.09 -5.64 6.28
N GLN A 280 9.35 -5.83 6.64
CA GLN A 280 10.53 -5.51 5.84
C GLN A 280 11.15 -6.77 5.24
N ASP A 281 11.72 -7.66 6.05
CA ASP A 281 12.60 -8.75 5.63
C ASP A 281 11.85 -9.96 5.08
N ARG A 282 11.21 -10.76 5.95
CA ARG A 282 10.41 -11.95 5.55
C ARG A 282 9.26 -11.55 4.61
N THR A 283 8.59 -10.47 4.94
CA THR A 283 7.53 -9.87 4.12
C THR A 283 8.09 -9.36 2.79
N GLY A 284 9.22 -8.66 2.81
CA GLY A 284 9.91 -8.18 1.61
C GLY A 284 10.36 -9.33 0.71
N THR A 285 10.87 -10.40 1.29
CA THR A 285 11.28 -11.60 0.56
C THR A 285 10.09 -12.23 -0.18
N LEU A 286 8.95 -12.42 0.49
CA LEU A 286 7.76 -12.97 -0.17
C LEU A 286 7.22 -12.03 -1.26
N ALA A 287 7.19 -10.71 -0.99
CA ALA A 287 6.79 -9.70 -1.97
C ALA A 287 7.70 -9.70 -3.21
N PHE A 288 9.02 -9.78 -3.01
CA PHE A 288 10.02 -9.87 -4.07
C PHE A 288 9.79 -11.10 -4.96
N LEU A 289 9.53 -12.26 -4.35
CA LEU A 289 9.28 -13.49 -5.11
C LEU A 289 7.98 -13.40 -5.91
N ILE A 290 6.89 -12.92 -5.30
CA ILE A 290 5.61 -12.78 -5.99
C ILE A 290 5.73 -11.81 -7.17
N ASN A 291 6.19 -10.57 -6.94
CA ASN A 291 6.31 -9.57 -7.99
C ASN A 291 7.34 -9.97 -9.06
N GLY A 292 8.43 -10.66 -8.67
CA GLY A 292 9.39 -11.22 -9.60
C GLY A 292 8.79 -12.29 -10.53
N LEU A 293 7.96 -13.21 -9.99
CA LEU A 293 7.21 -14.18 -10.78
C LEU A 293 6.20 -13.55 -11.74
N LEU A 294 5.63 -12.41 -11.34
CA LEU A 294 4.70 -11.64 -12.18
C LEU A 294 5.39 -10.85 -13.28
N GLY A 295 6.72 -10.72 -13.24
CA GLY A 295 7.50 -10.02 -14.28
C GLY A 295 7.68 -8.51 -14.01
N VAL A 296 7.54 -8.08 -12.77
CA VAL A 296 7.90 -6.70 -12.36
C VAL A 296 9.39 -6.48 -12.52
N SER A 297 9.80 -5.28 -12.96
CA SER A 297 11.20 -4.98 -13.25
C SER A 297 12.11 -5.08 -12.01
N PRO A 298 13.40 -5.40 -12.16
CA PRO A 298 14.34 -5.41 -11.05
C PRO A 298 14.40 -4.08 -10.29
N GLU A 299 14.29 -2.96 -10.99
CA GLU A 299 14.25 -1.61 -10.42
C GLU A 299 13.03 -1.42 -9.53
N ASP A 300 11.86 -1.91 -9.96
CA ASP A 300 10.62 -1.77 -9.21
C ASP A 300 10.55 -2.75 -8.02
N LEU A 301 11.17 -3.93 -8.15
CA LEU A 301 11.36 -4.85 -7.02
C LEU A 301 12.17 -4.19 -5.88
N VAL A 302 13.22 -3.46 -6.25
CA VAL A 302 14.03 -2.69 -5.30
C VAL A 302 13.23 -1.54 -4.69
N ARG A 303 12.47 -0.79 -5.50
CA ARG A 303 11.63 0.31 -5.02
C ARG A 303 10.61 -0.15 -4.00
N ASP A 304 9.94 -1.30 -4.25
CA ASP A 304 9.04 -1.87 -3.25
C ASP A 304 9.79 -2.28 -1.98
N TRP A 305 10.98 -2.88 -2.10
CA TRP A 305 11.79 -3.22 -0.94
C TRP A 305 12.12 -1.99 -0.09
N GLU A 306 12.64 -0.95 -0.73
CA GLU A 306 13.10 0.28 -0.08
C GLU A 306 11.98 1.18 0.45
N ALA A 307 10.73 1.00 0.02
CA ALA A 307 9.59 1.76 0.55
C ALA A 307 9.39 1.60 2.06
N SER A 308 9.96 0.57 2.67
CA SER A 308 9.98 0.41 4.14
C SER A 308 10.81 1.47 4.87
N ALA A 309 11.63 2.22 4.15
CA ALA A 309 12.42 3.34 4.64
C ALA A 309 11.61 4.47 5.26
N PHE A 310 10.39 4.66 4.80
CA PHE A 310 9.54 5.73 5.28
C PHE A 310 8.98 5.49 6.69
N TRP A 311 9.20 4.30 7.28
CA TRP A 311 8.60 3.98 8.56
C TRP A 311 9.60 3.61 9.66
N LYS A 312 10.78 3.07 9.32
CA LYS A 312 11.69 2.52 10.32
C LYS A 312 13.12 3.04 10.15
N ASP A 313 13.65 3.69 11.19
CA ASP A 313 15.04 4.13 11.28
C ASP A 313 15.89 3.00 11.85
N GLU A 314 16.05 1.93 11.12
CA GLU A 314 17.07 0.94 11.44
C GLU A 314 18.17 1.01 10.40
N HIS A 315 19.42 0.99 10.86
CA HIS A 315 20.62 0.96 10.02
C HIS A 315 20.58 -0.12 8.93
N ASP A 316 19.66 -1.10 9.09
CA ASP A 316 19.64 -2.32 8.31
C ASP A 316 18.86 -2.22 6.99
N TRP A 317 17.93 -1.31 6.81
CA TRP A 317 17.16 -1.28 5.56
C TRP A 317 17.92 -0.65 4.39
N PHE A 318 18.84 0.30 4.66
CA PHE A 318 19.85 0.70 3.69
C PHE A 318 20.99 -0.29 3.59
N ASN A 319 20.98 -1.31 4.42
CA ASN A 319 21.98 -2.37 4.33
C ASN A 319 21.67 -3.30 3.14
N ARG A 320 21.41 -2.68 1.99
CA ARG A 320 21.29 -3.35 0.71
C ARG A 320 22.48 -4.29 0.47
N ASN A 321 23.66 -3.88 0.93
CA ASN A 321 24.87 -4.68 0.86
C ASN A 321 24.78 -5.95 1.71
N ASN A 322 23.95 -5.99 2.76
CA ASN A 322 23.84 -7.18 3.62
C ASN A 322 22.52 -7.94 3.45
N THR A 323 21.39 -7.26 3.22
CA THR A 323 20.06 -7.91 3.18
C THR A 323 19.55 -8.15 1.77
N TYR A 324 19.39 -7.10 0.97
CA TYR A 324 18.93 -7.27 -0.41
C TYR A 324 20.00 -7.92 -1.29
N ALA A 325 21.28 -7.60 -1.08
CA ALA A 325 22.37 -8.28 -1.77
C ALA A 325 22.40 -9.77 -1.43
N ALA A 326 22.24 -10.15 -0.16
CA ALA A 326 22.17 -11.56 0.23
C ALA A 326 20.96 -12.29 -0.39
N LEU A 327 19.86 -11.60 -0.65
CA LEU A 327 18.74 -12.13 -1.39
C LEU A 327 19.11 -12.37 -2.86
N LEU A 328 19.80 -11.42 -3.50
CA LEU A 328 20.30 -11.55 -4.87
C LEU A 328 21.34 -12.66 -4.98
N ASP A 329 22.27 -12.78 -4.01
CA ASP A 329 23.26 -13.86 -3.95
C ASP A 329 22.60 -15.25 -3.93
N VAL A 330 21.43 -15.39 -3.33
CA VAL A 330 20.65 -16.63 -3.40
C VAL A 330 20.10 -16.83 -4.81
N MET A 331 19.55 -15.80 -5.42
CA MET A 331 19.01 -15.90 -6.79
C MET A 331 20.09 -16.23 -7.81
N ASP A 332 21.30 -15.73 -7.62
CA ASP A 332 22.45 -15.97 -8.52
C ASP A 332 22.91 -17.44 -8.57
N LYS A 333 22.49 -18.27 -7.61
CA LYS A 333 22.74 -19.73 -7.62
C LYS A 333 21.79 -20.48 -8.56
N TYR A 334 20.73 -19.82 -9.05
CA TYR A 334 19.71 -20.45 -9.87
C TYR A 334 19.85 -20.07 -11.35
N PRO A 335 19.51 -20.97 -12.29
CA PRO A 335 19.64 -20.71 -13.71
C PRO A 335 18.67 -19.64 -14.20
N GLY A 336 19.12 -18.81 -15.14
CA GLY A 336 18.32 -17.78 -15.81
C GLY A 336 19.13 -16.56 -16.23
N ASP A 337 18.84 -16.02 -17.40
CA ASP A 337 19.53 -14.85 -17.95
C ASP A 337 19.05 -13.53 -17.32
N THR A 338 17.90 -13.54 -16.65
CA THR A 338 17.33 -12.39 -15.97
C THR A 338 17.04 -12.71 -14.50
N LEU A 339 16.94 -11.67 -13.66
CA LEU A 339 16.56 -11.84 -12.26
C LEU A 339 15.20 -12.57 -12.12
N ASN A 340 14.21 -12.20 -12.94
CA ASN A 340 12.89 -12.84 -12.92
C ASN A 340 12.97 -14.34 -13.28
N ALA A 341 13.82 -14.72 -14.25
CA ALA A 341 14.04 -16.12 -14.60
C ALA A 341 14.71 -16.90 -13.46
N ARG A 342 15.67 -16.30 -12.75
CA ARG A 342 16.30 -16.91 -11.57
C ARG A 342 15.32 -17.05 -10.40
N ILE A 343 14.48 -16.04 -10.17
CA ILE A 343 13.40 -16.12 -9.18
C ILE A 343 12.44 -17.28 -9.53
N GLU A 344 12.06 -17.43 -10.79
CA GLU A 344 11.20 -18.54 -11.22
C GLU A 344 11.89 -19.90 -11.00
N ALA A 345 13.19 -20.01 -11.32
CA ALA A 345 13.95 -21.22 -11.09
C ALA A 345 14.09 -21.57 -9.59
N TYR A 346 14.34 -20.55 -8.75
CA TYR A 346 14.33 -20.73 -7.29
C TYR A 346 12.95 -21.24 -6.82
N VAL A 347 11.86 -20.59 -7.21
CA VAL A 347 10.52 -20.98 -6.78
C VAL A 347 10.18 -22.39 -7.24
N LYS A 348 10.54 -22.80 -8.46
CA LYS A 348 10.38 -24.18 -8.92
C LYS A 348 11.17 -25.17 -8.05
N SER A 349 12.32 -24.78 -7.54
CA SER A 349 13.12 -25.63 -6.65
C SER A 349 12.48 -25.88 -5.28
N THR A 350 11.49 -25.06 -4.89
CA THR A 350 10.68 -25.27 -3.67
C THR A 350 9.59 -26.32 -3.85
N GLY A 351 9.35 -26.78 -5.08
CA GLY A 351 8.25 -27.66 -5.43
C GLY A 351 6.99 -26.94 -5.95
N PHE A 352 7.01 -25.60 -6.05
CA PHE A 352 5.93 -24.85 -6.66
C PHE A 352 6.01 -24.97 -8.18
N SER A 353 4.99 -25.55 -8.80
CA SER A 353 5.05 -26.00 -10.18
C SER A 353 4.92 -24.86 -11.21
N ALA A 354 5.31 -25.14 -12.46
CA ALA A 354 5.07 -24.20 -13.56
C ALA A 354 3.58 -23.91 -13.80
N ALA A 355 2.70 -24.87 -13.50
CA ALA A 355 1.26 -24.68 -13.58
C ALA A 355 0.75 -23.72 -12.50
N ASP A 356 1.29 -23.85 -11.28
CA ASP A 356 0.96 -22.92 -10.18
C ASP A 356 1.46 -21.49 -10.48
N ILE A 357 2.64 -21.34 -11.08
CA ILE A 357 3.14 -20.04 -11.54
C ILE A 357 2.24 -19.43 -12.59
N ALA A 358 1.77 -20.24 -13.55
CA ALA A 358 0.83 -19.76 -14.57
C ALA A 358 -0.49 -19.30 -13.94
N ARG A 359 -1.03 -20.07 -12.99
CA ARG A 359 -2.23 -19.72 -12.24
C ARG A 359 -2.03 -18.44 -11.41
N LEU A 360 -0.89 -18.28 -10.77
CA LEU A 360 -0.53 -17.04 -10.03
C LEU A 360 -0.60 -15.82 -10.96
N ARG A 361 -0.03 -15.94 -12.17
CA ARG A 361 -0.04 -14.87 -13.18
C ARG A 361 -1.46 -14.55 -13.66
N GLU A 362 -2.27 -15.54 -13.92
CA GLU A 362 -3.67 -15.35 -14.32
C GLU A 362 -4.48 -14.66 -13.22
N LEU A 363 -4.28 -15.07 -11.98
CA LEU A 363 -5.01 -14.53 -10.84
C LEU A 363 -4.63 -13.07 -10.56
N LEU A 364 -3.32 -12.74 -10.59
CA LEU A 364 -2.80 -11.47 -10.09
C LEU A 364 -2.45 -10.43 -11.16
N LEU A 365 -2.46 -10.77 -12.45
CA LEU A 365 -2.24 -9.80 -13.52
C LEU A 365 -3.56 -9.35 -14.15
N GLU A 366 -3.64 -8.07 -14.49
CA GLU A 366 -4.73 -7.55 -15.31
C GLU A 366 -4.70 -8.21 -16.70
N SER A 367 -5.88 -8.40 -17.29
CA SER A 367 -6.00 -8.84 -18.67
C SER A 367 -5.47 -7.75 -19.61
N ASN A 368 -4.87 -8.15 -20.73
CA ASN A 368 -4.46 -7.23 -21.79
C ASN A 368 -5.66 -6.56 -22.45
#